data_2bbcea772fd136dcbf955c2ae4e3acf4
#
_entry.id   2bbcea772fd136dcbf955c2ae4e3acf4
#
_cell.length_a   1.000
_cell.length_b   1.000
_cell.length_c   1.000
_cell.angle_alpha   90.00
_cell.angle_beta   90.00
_cell.angle_gamma   90.00
#
_symmetry.space_group_name_H-M   'P 1'
#
loop_
_entity.id
_entity.type
_entity.pdbx_description
1 polymer ?
#
loop_
_entity_poly.entity_id
_entity_poly.type
_entity_poly.pdbx_seq_one_letter_code
_entity_poly.pdbx_strand_id
1 'polypeptide(L)'
;MNRRNILTTSISAVLGLGLIPGTAFAQGQPLQVASSKPMKELIVGTWTLLLVDTVAADGTRTPNYGPHPLGLTIFTPDGYFSSQAMSDIRPKFAANEKLKGTPDEYKAAVVGMISFFGRYTIDEEKKMLTLHLIASSYPNWDGTTQTRPITVLTDDILTWITPISSAGGRAEVSFQRAK
;
A
#
# COMPACT_ATOMS: atom_id res chain seq x y z
N MET A 1 -27.86 -73.80 -28.15
CA MET A 1 -27.13 -72.90 -29.11
C MET A 1 -27.08 -71.52 -28.50
N ASN A 2 -25.91 -70.93 -28.55
CA ASN A 2 -25.49 -69.55 -28.12
C ASN A 2 -25.19 -69.31 -26.68
N ARG A 3 -23.88 -69.34 -26.41
CA ARG A 3 -23.16 -68.89 -25.28
C ARG A 3 -23.08 -67.36 -25.30
N ARG A 4 -23.36 -66.69 -24.18
CA ARG A 4 -22.96 -65.29 -23.98
C ARG A 4 -22.08 -65.22 -22.75
N ASN A 5 -20.83 -64.80 -22.97
CA ASN A 5 -19.83 -64.55 -21.95
C ASN A 5 -20.21 -63.29 -21.15
N ILE A 6 -20.22 -63.41 -19.84
CA ILE A 6 -20.31 -62.28 -18.92
C ILE A 6 -18.90 -62.03 -18.40
N LEU A 7 -18.33 -60.91 -18.79
CA LEU A 7 -17.07 -60.36 -18.24
C LEU A 7 -17.36 -59.71 -16.90
N THR A 8 -16.84 -60.29 -15.84
CA THR A 8 -16.81 -59.68 -14.49
C THR A 8 -15.66 -58.69 -14.42
N THR A 9 -15.97 -57.41 -14.32
CA THR A 9 -14.98 -56.36 -14.08
C THR A 9 -14.86 -56.13 -12.55
N SER A 10 -13.72 -56.49 -12.01
CA SER A 10 -13.38 -56.26 -10.61
C SER A 10 -13.02 -54.77 -10.41
N ILE A 11 -13.77 -54.08 -9.59
CA ILE A 11 -13.45 -52.69 -9.16
C ILE A 11 -12.61 -52.80 -7.90
N SER A 12 -11.31 -52.50 -8.02
CA SER A 12 -10.42 -52.32 -6.89
C SER A 12 -10.62 -50.92 -6.34
N ALA A 13 -11.15 -50.78 -5.15
CA ALA A 13 -11.21 -49.52 -4.42
C ALA A 13 -9.81 -49.19 -3.85
N VAL A 14 -9.18 -48.19 -4.38
CA VAL A 14 -7.98 -47.58 -3.80
C VAL A 14 -8.43 -46.52 -2.82
N LEU A 15 -8.21 -46.77 -1.53
CA LEU A 15 -8.31 -45.76 -0.47
C LEU A 15 -7.14 -44.77 -0.63
N GLY A 16 -7.41 -43.66 -1.25
CA GLY A 16 -6.50 -42.53 -1.28
C GLY A 16 -6.56 -41.76 0.04
N LEU A 17 -5.50 -41.84 0.85
CA LEU A 17 -5.29 -40.89 1.94
C LEU A 17 -5.21 -39.48 1.34
N GLY A 18 -6.19 -38.64 1.62
CA GLY A 18 -6.19 -37.26 1.28
C GLY A 18 -5.12 -36.52 2.10
N LEU A 19 -4.02 -36.16 1.44
CA LEU A 19 -3.11 -35.14 1.94
C LEU A 19 -3.87 -33.81 1.95
N ILE A 20 -4.08 -33.27 3.15
CA ILE A 20 -4.57 -31.90 3.34
C ILE A 20 -3.47 -30.97 2.79
N PRO A 21 -3.72 -30.15 1.75
CA PRO A 21 -2.73 -29.17 1.33
C PRO A 21 -2.54 -28.17 2.46
N GLY A 22 -1.30 -28.13 3.01
CA GLY A 22 -0.90 -27.12 3.96
C GLY A 22 -1.22 -25.73 3.43
N THR A 23 -1.75 -24.90 4.29
CA THR A 23 -1.97 -23.48 4.06
C THR A 23 -0.64 -22.83 3.64
N ALA A 24 -0.47 -22.62 2.35
CA ALA A 24 0.61 -21.81 1.84
C ALA A 24 0.35 -20.38 2.37
N PHE A 25 1.19 -19.92 3.29
CA PHE A 25 1.29 -18.51 3.62
C PHE A 25 1.45 -17.75 2.31
N ALA A 26 0.58 -16.78 2.08
CA ALA A 26 0.65 -15.91 0.91
C ALA A 26 2.03 -15.24 0.88
N GLN A 27 2.92 -15.82 0.10
CA GLN A 27 4.21 -15.22 -0.24
C GLN A 27 3.88 -13.92 -0.97
N GLY A 28 4.47 -12.81 -0.49
CA GLY A 28 4.27 -11.50 -1.09
C GLY A 28 4.46 -11.58 -2.60
N GLN A 29 3.52 -11.00 -3.34
CA GLN A 29 3.59 -10.99 -4.80
C GLN A 29 4.96 -10.45 -5.25
N PRO A 30 5.61 -11.07 -6.23
CA PRO A 30 6.89 -10.60 -6.73
C PRO A 30 6.74 -9.18 -7.28
N LEU A 31 7.73 -8.32 -6.98
CA LEU A 31 7.80 -6.98 -7.52
C LEU A 31 7.71 -6.99 -9.04
N GLN A 32 6.74 -6.28 -9.62
CA GLN A 32 6.70 -6.01 -11.04
C GLN A 32 7.50 -4.74 -11.34
N VAL A 33 8.75 -4.93 -11.77
CA VAL A 33 9.56 -3.86 -12.37
C VAL A 33 9.49 -4.04 -13.88
N ALA A 34 8.65 -3.27 -14.54
CA ALA A 34 8.46 -3.33 -16.00
C ALA A 34 9.40 -2.36 -16.76
N SER A 35 10.31 -1.67 -16.08
CA SER A 35 11.23 -0.70 -16.67
C SER A 35 12.68 -1.17 -16.60
N SER A 36 13.48 -0.85 -17.61
CA SER A 36 14.92 -1.07 -17.61
C SER A 36 15.71 -0.03 -16.81
N LYS A 37 15.04 1.02 -16.30
CA LYS A 37 15.68 2.08 -15.51
C LYS A 37 15.92 1.63 -14.07
N PRO A 38 17.03 2.07 -13.42
CA PRO A 38 17.22 1.88 -11.99
C PRO A 38 16.04 2.45 -11.17
N MET A 39 15.69 1.79 -10.06
CA MET A 39 14.58 2.22 -9.21
C MET A 39 14.74 3.67 -8.71
N LYS A 40 15.98 4.08 -8.41
CA LYS A 40 16.31 5.45 -7.97
C LYS A 40 15.99 6.52 -9.03
N GLU A 41 16.05 6.18 -10.31
CA GLU A 41 15.68 7.08 -11.41
C GLU A 41 14.17 6.99 -11.68
N LEU A 42 13.63 5.77 -11.62
CA LEU A 42 12.23 5.50 -11.92
C LEU A 42 11.29 6.14 -10.88
N ILE A 43 11.70 6.24 -9.61
CA ILE A 43 10.85 6.85 -8.57
C ILE A 43 10.74 8.36 -8.70
N VAL A 44 11.73 9.04 -9.30
CA VAL A 44 11.77 10.50 -9.44
C VAL A 44 10.56 11.01 -10.22
N GLY A 45 9.93 12.06 -9.70
CA GLY A 45 8.78 12.71 -10.32
C GLY A 45 7.60 12.87 -9.37
N THR A 46 6.44 13.18 -9.94
CA THR A 46 5.19 13.42 -9.22
C THR A 46 4.27 12.21 -9.37
N TRP A 47 3.70 11.80 -8.26
CA TRP A 47 2.84 10.63 -8.15
C TRP A 47 1.51 11.02 -7.51
N THR A 48 0.41 10.86 -8.22
CA THR A 48 -0.95 11.10 -7.72
C THR A 48 -1.42 9.89 -6.91
N LEU A 49 -1.94 10.14 -5.73
CA LEU A 49 -2.45 9.10 -4.84
C LEU A 49 -3.68 8.39 -5.43
N LEU A 50 -3.68 7.07 -5.40
CA LEU A 50 -4.82 6.23 -5.79
C LEU A 50 -5.54 5.67 -4.57
N LEU A 51 -4.79 5.12 -3.60
CA LEU A 51 -5.37 4.53 -2.38
C LEU A 51 -4.38 4.54 -1.22
N VAL A 52 -4.94 4.50 -0.01
CA VAL A 52 -4.25 4.16 1.25
C VAL A 52 -5.16 3.21 2.02
N ASP A 53 -4.85 1.93 1.99
CA ASP A 53 -5.65 0.91 2.66
C ASP A 53 -4.90 0.32 3.86
N THR A 54 -5.53 0.29 5.02
CA THR A 54 -5.11 -0.61 6.10
C THR A 54 -5.43 -2.05 5.68
N VAL A 55 -4.45 -2.93 5.81
CA VAL A 55 -4.58 -4.34 5.45
C VAL A 55 -4.45 -5.17 6.71
N ALA A 56 -5.56 -5.79 7.13
CA ALA A 56 -5.62 -6.69 8.28
C ALA A 56 -4.93 -8.04 7.99
N ALA A 57 -4.71 -8.83 9.03
CA ALA A 57 -4.03 -10.13 8.91
C ALA A 57 -4.79 -11.15 8.05
N ASP A 58 -6.12 -11.03 7.99
CA ASP A 58 -7.02 -11.86 7.15
C ASP A 58 -7.11 -11.35 5.69
N GLY A 59 -6.40 -10.26 5.36
CA GLY A 59 -6.43 -9.64 4.05
C GLY A 59 -7.54 -8.60 3.86
N THR A 60 -8.40 -8.38 4.85
CA THR A 60 -9.43 -7.33 4.79
C THR A 60 -8.79 -5.96 4.60
N ARG A 61 -9.34 -5.17 3.66
CA ARG A 61 -8.84 -3.85 3.30
C ARG A 61 -9.83 -2.77 3.76
N THR A 62 -9.31 -1.75 4.44
CA THR A 62 -10.10 -0.59 4.90
C THR A 62 -9.46 0.69 4.40
N PRO A 63 -10.14 1.49 3.56
CA PRO A 63 -9.63 2.77 3.09
C PRO A 63 -9.44 3.77 4.24
N ASN A 64 -8.21 4.29 4.41
CA ASN A 64 -7.91 5.22 5.52
C ASN A 64 -8.43 6.64 5.27
N TYR A 65 -8.51 7.04 4.00
CA TYR A 65 -8.93 8.39 3.60
C TYR A 65 -10.13 8.36 2.66
N GLY A 66 -10.98 7.32 2.80
CA GLY A 66 -12.12 7.11 1.92
C GLY A 66 -11.77 6.48 0.57
N PRO A 67 -12.79 6.23 -0.28
CA PRO A 67 -12.61 5.50 -1.54
C PRO A 67 -11.89 6.33 -2.62
N HIS A 68 -11.86 7.66 -2.49
CA HIS A 68 -11.26 8.59 -3.46
C HIS A 68 -10.31 9.56 -2.75
N PRO A 69 -9.20 9.10 -2.15
CA PRO A 69 -8.30 9.98 -1.43
C PRO A 69 -7.64 10.99 -2.37
N LEU A 70 -7.43 12.19 -1.87
CA LEU A 70 -6.69 13.25 -2.58
C LEU A 70 -5.26 13.27 -2.08
N GLY A 71 -4.29 13.34 -2.97
CA GLY A 71 -2.91 13.43 -2.55
C GLY A 71 -1.88 13.35 -3.65
N LEU A 72 -0.68 13.73 -3.28
CA LEU A 72 0.50 13.67 -4.14
C LEU A 72 1.69 13.18 -3.33
N THR A 73 2.60 12.50 -4.00
CA THR A 73 3.97 12.31 -3.54
C THR A 73 4.93 12.77 -4.62
N ILE A 74 5.89 13.59 -4.26
CA ILE A 74 6.92 14.12 -5.16
C ILE A 74 8.27 13.64 -4.67
N PHE A 75 9.06 13.06 -5.57
CA PHE A 75 10.46 12.71 -5.34
C PHE A 75 11.34 13.53 -6.27
N THR A 76 12.32 14.22 -5.70
CA THR A 76 13.28 15.02 -6.47
C THR A 76 14.57 14.24 -6.73
N PRO A 77 15.30 14.52 -7.82
CA PRO A 77 16.53 13.78 -8.14
C PRO A 77 17.67 14.03 -7.13
N ASP A 78 17.62 15.11 -6.36
CA ASP A 78 18.58 15.44 -5.29
C ASP A 78 18.23 14.81 -3.93
N GLY A 79 17.21 13.91 -3.89
CA GLY A 79 16.90 13.08 -2.74
C GLY A 79 15.95 13.69 -1.73
N TYR A 80 15.16 14.70 -2.09
CA TYR A 80 14.04 15.17 -1.27
C TYR A 80 12.72 14.55 -1.68
N PHE A 81 11.81 14.48 -0.74
CA PHE A 81 10.43 14.08 -1.02
C PHE A 81 9.44 14.92 -0.21
N SER A 82 8.21 15.00 -0.73
CA SER A 82 7.04 15.51 -0.02
C SER A 82 5.85 14.65 -0.36
N SER A 83 5.07 14.25 0.65
CA SER A 83 3.92 13.35 0.49
C SER A 83 2.72 13.88 1.27
N GLN A 84 1.56 13.88 0.63
CA GLN A 84 0.29 14.26 1.25
C GLN A 84 -0.79 13.25 0.86
N ALA A 85 -1.62 12.89 1.84
CA ALA A 85 -2.86 12.15 1.64
C ALA A 85 -3.98 12.80 2.45
N MET A 86 -5.14 12.96 1.84
CA MET A 86 -6.28 13.64 2.42
C MET A 86 -7.57 12.94 2.02
N SER A 87 -8.51 12.85 2.95
CA SER A 87 -9.87 12.45 2.65
C SER A 87 -10.61 13.55 1.87
N ASP A 88 -11.36 13.17 0.84
CA ASP A 88 -12.20 14.05 0.04
C ASP A 88 -13.47 14.49 0.79
N ILE A 89 -13.86 13.75 1.85
CA ILE A 89 -15.09 14.00 2.63
C ILE A 89 -14.86 14.84 3.91
N ARG A 90 -13.69 15.48 4.07
CA ARG A 90 -13.44 16.35 5.23
C ARG A 90 -14.40 17.52 5.25
N PRO A 91 -15.09 17.80 6.40
CA PRO A 91 -15.98 18.95 6.51
C PRO A 91 -15.18 20.25 6.39
N LYS A 92 -15.81 21.27 5.81
CA LYS A 92 -15.28 22.64 5.84
C LYS A 92 -15.54 23.25 7.22
N PHE A 93 -14.66 24.14 7.66
CA PHE A 93 -14.88 24.95 8.86
C PHE A 93 -16.07 25.88 8.64
N ALA A 94 -17.11 25.78 9.50
CA ALA A 94 -18.32 26.57 9.37
C ALA A 94 -18.02 28.08 9.46
N ALA A 95 -17.07 28.47 10.31
CA ALA A 95 -16.62 29.86 10.46
C ALA A 95 -15.78 30.35 9.28
N ASN A 96 -15.35 29.48 8.36
CA ASN A 96 -14.36 29.76 7.30
C ASN A 96 -13.05 30.39 7.84
N GLU A 97 -12.77 30.21 9.11
CA GLU A 97 -11.56 30.68 9.81
C GLU A 97 -10.94 29.52 10.58
N LYS A 98 -9.68 29.21 10.27
CA LYS A 98 -8.95 28.04 10.83
C LYS A 98 -8.88 28.09 12.36
N LEU A 99 -8.80 29.27 12.96
CA LEU A 99 -8.69 29.44 14.42
C LEU A 99 -10.03 29.48 15.15
N LYS A 100 -11.15 29.40 14.43
CA LYS A 100 -12.53 29.42 14.97
C LYS A 100 -13.27 28.12 14.72
N GLY A 101 -12.56 27.03 14.50
CA GLY A 101 -13.17 25.71 14.35
C GLY A 101 -13.73 25.14 15.65
N THR A 102 -14.70 24.27 15.54
CA THR A 102 -15.17 23.44 16.66
C THR A 102 -14.18 22.29 16.92
N PRO A 103 -14.21 21.66 18.11
CA PRO A 103 -13.38 20.48 18.38
C PRO A 103 -13.55 19.36 17.35
N ASP A 104 -14.76 19.11 16.87
CA ASP A 104 -15.03 18.07 15.87
C ASP A 104 -14.45 18.44 14.50
N GLU A 105 -14.51 19.71 14.09
CA GLU A 105 -13.89 20.18 12.85
C GLU A 105 -12.36 20.03 12.90
N TYR A 106 -11.73 20.39 14.02
CA TYR A 106 -10.29 20.17 14.20
C TYR A 106 -9.93 18.69 14.19
N LYS A 107 -10.70 17.84 14.88
CA LYS A 107 -10.49 16.39 14.87
C LYS A 107 -10.61 15.83 13.46
N ALA A 108 -11.66 16.20 12.72
CA ALA A 108 -11.86 15.75 11.35
C ALA A 108 -10.75 16.22 10.41
N ALA A 109 -10.28 17.46 10.56
CA ALA A 109 -9.19 18.00 9.77
C ALA A 109 -7.86 17.23 10.00
N VAL A 110 -7.56 16.90 11.27
CA VAL A 110 -6.32 16.17 11.64
C VAL A 110 -6.40 14.69 11.24
N VAL A 111 -7.49 14.01 11.59
CA VAL A 111 -7.66 12.56 11.30
C VAL A 111 -7.80 12.31 9.80
N GLY A 112 -8.42 13.24 9.08
CA GLY A 112 -8.65 13.14 7.64
C GLY A 112 -7.45 13.48 6.77
N MET A 113 -6.22 13.61 7.32
CA MET A 113 -5.03 13.92 6.52
C MET A 113 -3.75 13.39 7.14
N ILE A 114 -2.75 13.18 6.29
CA ILE A 114 -1.35 13.07 6.64
C ILE A 114 -0.53 13.85 5.62
N SER A 115 0.48 14.60 6.09
CA SER A 115 1.44 15.29 5.26
C SER A 115 2.81 15.17 5.90
N PHE A 116 3.83 14.86 5.15
CA PHE A 116 5.20 14.72 5.64
C PHE A 116 6.20 14.93 4.51
N PHE A 117 7.39 15.37 4.88
CA PHE A 117 8.48 15.61 3.93
C PHE A 117 9.84 15.34 4.57
N GLY A 118 10.83 15.20 3.73
CA GLY A 118 12.19 14.95 4.16
C GLY A 118 13.11 14.51 3.02
N ARG A 119 14.06 13.65 3.37
CA ARG A 119 14.97 13.04 2.40
C ARG A 119 14.64 11.56 2.21
N TYR A 120 15.04 11.01 1.06
CA TYR A 120 14.84 9.60 0.79
C TYR A 120 16.09 8.94 0.22
N THR A 121 16.18 7.64 0.39
CA THR A 121 17.13 6.76 -0.27
C THR A 121 16.45 5.49 -0.75
N ILE A 122 17.01 4.82 -1.77
CA ILE A 122 16.53 3.53 -2.27
C ILE A 122 17.64 2.50 -2.18
N ASP A 123 17.34 1.37 -1.54
CA ASP A 123 18.11 0.14 -1.61
C ASP A 123 17.48 -0.72 -2.73
N GLU A 124 18.14 -0.78 -3.88
CA GLU A 124 17.64 -1.47 -5.07
C GLU A 124 17.63 -2.99 -4.90
N GLU A 125 18.60 -3.55 -4.16
CA GLU A 125 18.68 -4.99 -3.91
C GLU A 125 17.52 -5.47 -3.03
N LYS A 126 17.24 -4.71 -1.94
CA LYS A 126 16.14 -4.99 -1.01
C LYS A 126 14.79 -4.43 -1.48
N LYS A 127 14.78 -3.65 -2.56
CA LYS A 127 13.58 -2.95 -3.04
C LYS A 127 12.92 -2.11 -1.95
N MET A 128 13.75 -1.39 -1.21
CA MET A 128 13.36 -0.66 -0.02
C MET A 128 13.56 0.84 -0.22
N LEU A 129 12.46 1.58 -0.06
CA LEU A 129 12.49 3.03 0.08
C LEU A 129 12.67 3.36 1.57
N THR A 130 13.68 4.16 1.90
CA THR A 130 13.88 4.71 3.23
C THR A 130 13.58 6.20 3.21
N LEU A 131 12.70 6.63 4.11
CA LEU A 131 12.27 8.01 4.29
C LEU A 131 12.86 8.55 5.59
N HIS A 132 13.64 9.62 5.52
CA HIS A 132 14.19 10.37 6.65
C HIS A 132 13.32 11.62 6.82
N LEU A 133 12.34 11.56 7.70
CA LEU A 133 11.35 12.63 7.87
C LEU A 133 11.94 13.82 8.59
N ILE A 134 11.79 15.01 8.01
CA ILE A 134 12.15 16.28 8.65
C ILE A 134 10.98 16.72 9.52
N ALA A 135 9.76 16.73 8.98
CA ALA A 135 8.55 17.08 9.69
C ALA A 135 7.31 16.39 9.10
N SER A 136 6.26 16.31 9.92
CA SER A 136 4.99 15.70 9.57
C SER A 136 3.83 16.46 10.22
N SER A 137 2.62 16.36 9.62
CA SER A 137 1.37 16.78 10.27
C SER A 137 0.99 15.89 11.46
N TYR A 138 1.63 14.73 11.60
CA TYR A 138 1.58 13.85 12.76
C TYR A 138 2.92 13.96 13.50
N PRO A 139 3.02 14.78 14.59
CA PRO A 139 4.29 15.16 15.20
C PRO A 139 5.15 13.98 15.69
N ASN A 140 4.53 12.83 15.99
CA ASN A 140 5.26 11.63 16.41
C ASN A 140 6.19 11.08 15.31
N TRP A 141 6.06 11.55 14.08
CA TRP A 141 6.91 11.15 12.96
C TRP A 141 8.08 12.11 12.69
N ASP A 142 8.09 13.29 13.34
CA ASP A 142 9.14 14.26 13.15
C ASP A 142 10.52 13.68 13.52
N GLY A 143 11.51 13.87 12.65
CA GLY A 143 12.87 13.38 12.84
C GLY A 143 13.04 11.87 12.77
N THR A 144 11.99 11.10 12.44
CA THR A 144 12.07 9.64 12.35
C THR A 144 12.59 9.14 11.01
N THR A 145 13.11 7.92 11.01
CA THR A 145 13.44 7.19 9.79
C THR A 145 12.46 6.04 9.63
N GLN A 146 11.85 5.92 8.45
CA GLN A 146 10.84 4.92 8.16
C GLN A 146 11.16 4.19 6.85
N THR A 147 10.95 2.88 6.83
CA THR A 147 11.15 2.05 5.64
C THR A 147 9.83 1.70 4.97
N ARG A 148 9.85 1.60 3.64
CA ARG A 148 8.70 1.26 2.80
C ARG A 148 9.14 0.20 1.78
N PRO A 149 8.84 -1.09 2.00
CA PRO A 149 9.00 -2.08 0.94
C PRO A 149 8.20 -1.66 -0.29
N ILE A 150 8.88 -1.53 -1.43
CA ILE A 150 8.24 -1.24 -2.72
C ILE A 150 7.76 -2.57 -3.29
N THR A 151 6.47 -2.67 -3.58
CA THR A 151 5.86 -3.89 -4.15
C THR A 151 5.58 -3.77 -5.64
N VAL A 152 5.37 -2.55 -6.14
CA VAL A 152 5.25 -2.24 -7.56
C VAL A 152 6.00 -0.95 -7.85
N LEU A 153 6.80 -0.93 -8.89
CA LEU A 153 7.40 0.29 -9.46
C LEU A 153 7.56 0.12 -10.95
N THR A 154 6.75 0.84 -11.70
CA THR A 154 6.76 0.90 -13.16
C THR A 154 6.86 2.36 -13.62
N ASP A 155 6.83 2.61 -14.92
CA ASP A 155 6.79 3.99 -15.42
C ASP A 155 5.51 4.73 -14.98
N ASP A 156 4.40 4.01 -14.70
CA ASP A 156 3.09 4.60 -14.38
C ASP A 156 2.60 4.34 -12.95
N ILE A 157 3.02 3.26 -12.29
CA ILE A 157 2.49 2.84 -10.98
C ILE A 157 3.61 2.70 -9.96
N LEU A 158 3.38 3.25 -8.78
CA LEU A 158 4.20 3.05 -7.58
C LEU A 158 3.31 2.53 -6.44
N THR A 159 3.67 1.39 -5.86
CA THR A 159 3.01 0.86 -4.67
C THR A 159 4.05 0.47 -3.63
N TRP A 160 3.80 0.87 -2.39
CA TRP A 160 4.63 0.46 -1.26
C TRP A 160 3.79 0.02 -0.07
N ILE A 161 4.44 -0.65 0.86
CA ILE A 161 3.88 -0.99 2.16
C ILE A 161 4.38 0.00 3.21
N THR A 162 3.47 0.47 4.05
CA THR A 162 3.78 1.19 5.29
C THR A 162 3.61 0.18 6.43
N PRO A 163 4.69 -0.33 7.04
CA PRO A 163 4.59 -1.39 8.06
C PRO A 163 3.81 -0.95 9.29
N ILE A 164 3.99 0.31 9.71
CA ILE A 164 3.26 0.93 10.83
C ILE A 164 2.77 2.29 10.35
N SER A 165 1.47 2.40 10.10
CA SER A 165 0.85 3.65 9.65
C SER A 165 0.46 4.56 10.83
N SER A 166 0.21 5.85 10.56
CA SER A 166 -0.30 6.79 11.57
C SER A 166 -1.72 6.44 12.06
N ALA A 167 -2.47 5.67 11.29
CA ALA A 167 -3.78 5.14 11.67
C ALA A 167 -3.68 3.81 12.46
N GLY A 168 -2.45 3.29 12.65
CA GLY A 168 -2.19 1.97 13.22
C GLY A 168 -2.18 0.87 12.16
N GLY A 169 -1.44 -0.21 12.45
CA GLY A 169 -1.35 -1.37 11.57
C GLY A 169 -0.59 -1.14 10.26
N ARG A 170 -0.58 -2.17 9.41
CA ARG A 170 0.05 -2.18 8.10
C ARG A 170 -0.86 -1.49 7.08
N ALA A 171 -0.31 -0.60 6.26
CA ALA A 171 -1.04 -0.02 5.15
C ALA A 171 -0.35 -0.27 3.81
N GLU A 172 -1.15 -0.42 2.75
CA GLU A 172 -0.71 -0.39 1.37
C GLU A 172 -1.06 0.97 0.77
N VAL A 173 -0.10 1.56 0.07
CA VAL A 173 -0.27 2.88 -0.55
C VAL A 173 0.09 2.75 -2.02
N SER A 174 -0.81 3.16 -2.90
CA SER A 174 -0.62 3.09 -4.34
C SER A 174 -0.81 4.44 -5.00
N PHE A 175 -0.02 4.68 -6.03
CA PHE A 175 0.03 5.93 -6.77
C PHE A 175 0.11 5.67 -8.27
N GLN A 176 -0.36 6.64 -9.04
CA GLN A 176 -0.15 6.75 -10.47
C GLN A 176 0.76 7.93 -10.77
N ARG A 177 1.65 7.79 -11.75
CA ARG A 177 2.49 8.92 -12.20
C ARG A 177 1.60 10.05 -12.71
N ALA A 178 1.85 11.26 -12.23
CA ALA A 178 1.18 12.45 -12.76
C ALA A 178 1.60 12.68 -14.22
N LYS A 179 0.63 13.01 -15.07
CA LYS A 179 0.83 13.35 -16.49
C LYS A 179 0.95 14.85 -16.65
#